data_1a25e18132c2d893f7aae95ca026cc03
#
_entry.id   1a25e18132c2d893f7aae95ca026cc03
#
_cell.length_a   1.000
_cell.length_b   1.000
_cell.length_c   1.000
_cell.angle_alpha   90.00
_cell.angle_beta   90.00
_cell.angle_gamma   90.00
#
_symmetry.space_group_name_H-M   'P 1'
#
loop_
_entity.id
_entity.type
_entity.pdbx_description
1 polymer ?
#
loop_
_entity_poly.entity_id
_entity_poly.type
_entity_poly.pdbx_seq_one_letter_code
_entity_poly.pdbx_strand_id
1 'polypeptide(L)'
;QCGRIWVCNGDSRLRSHRLSIIFGFARSYFMADTQYPAEVVAFLQELLPNKKQFELYMALGFYKHGKTEFYRNYKDHVEATNDLFALAPGIKGLVMTVFHLPSYGVVFKVIKDEFAESKKITREHVKDRYRLVKTSDRVGRMADTHEYVNFTFPLDRFDDELLTYLKETCAGSIEIRENKLIIKHLYIERRMTPLNLYLRDETDEEKIRHAIDELGLCIKQIALTNIFPGDMLHKNFGITKHGRVIFYDYDEICFMDERNFREIPKSDDPYALDTLSVAPNDVFPEQFEHFIVGKKHLKDCLKELHGDLMTPEYWRQLQAVCKEGKTINFTPYNPTKSFFYEPGKKKIAYL
;
A
#
# COMPACT_ATOMS: atom_id res chain seq x y z
N GLN A 1 -15.96 -24.14 -19.40
CA GLN A 1 -14.97 -24.08 -20.51
C GLN A 1 -13.75 -23.34 -19.97
N CYS A 2 -12.68 -24.11 -19.76
CA CYS A 2 -11.41 -23.60 -19.24
C CYS A 2 -10.75 -22.71 -20.30
N GLY A 3 -10.70 -21.39 -20.08
CA GLY A 3 -9.97 -20.48 -20.94
C GLY A 3 -8.47 -20.79 -20.87
N ARG A 4 -7.89 -21.28 -21.97
CA ARG A 4 -6.45 -21.53 -22.05
C ARG A 4 -5.71 -20.19 -22.07
N ILE A 5 -4.92 -19.92 -21.04
CA ILE A 5 -3.94 -18.83 -21.06
C ILE A 5 -2.72 -19.32 -21.82
N TRP A 6 -2.45 -18.73 -22.98
CA TRP A 6 -1.26 -19.03 -23.77
C TRP A 6 -0.12 -18.12 -23.33
N VAL A 7 0.98 -18.70 -22.86
CA VAL A 7 2.22 -17.99 -22.57
C VAL A 7 3.17 -18.17 -23.74
N CYS A 8 3.53 -17.06 -24.41
CA CYS A 8 4.43 -17.09 -25.56
C CYS A 8 5.90 -17.03 -25.14
N ASN A 9 6.77 -17.77 -25.83
CA ASN A 9 8.20 -17.86 -25.60
C ASN A 9 8.96 -16.54 -25.86
N GLY A 10 9.54 -15.95 -24.84
CA GLY A 10 10.44 -14.81 -24.81
C GLY A 10 10.93 -14.64 -23.39
N ASP A 11 11.94 -13.87 -23.11
CA ASP A 11 12.64 -13.77 -21.83
C ASP A 11 11.74 -13.93 -20.59
N SER A 12 11.85 -15.08 -19.93
CA SER A 12 10.95 -15.52 -18.86
C SER A 12 10.99 -14.61 -17.62
N ARG A 13 12.11 -13.93 -17.37
CA ARG A 13 12.29 -13.03 -16.20
C ARG A 13 11.52 -11.74 -16.34
N LEU A 14 11.56 -11.10 -17.51
CA LEU A 14 10.80 -9.88 -17.77
C LEU A 14 9.27 -10.12 -17.78
N ARG A 15 8.85 -11.33 -18.14
CA ARG A 15 7.42 -11.71 -18.15
C ARG A 15 6.87 -11.98 -16.77
N SER A 16 7.60 -12.72 -15.93
CA SER A 16 7.16 -13.00 -14.56
C SER A 16 7.03 -11.71 -13.74
N HIS A 17 7.90 -10.72 -13.97
CA HIS A 17 7.84 -9.42 -13.34
C HIS A 17 6.56 -8.64 -13.74
N ARG A 18 6.26 -8.53 -15.04
CA ARG A 18 5.05 -7.84 -15.53
C ARG A 18 3.79 -8.57 -15.10
N LEU A 19 3.75 -9.88 -15.16
CA LEU A 19 2.63 -10.70 -14.66
C LEU A 19 2.42 -10.49 -13.16
N SER A 20 3.49 -10.40 -12.38
CA SER A 20 3.40 -10.14 -10.94
C SER A 20 2.78 -8.78 -10.62
N ILE A 21 3.07 -7.75 -11.42
CA ILE A 21 2.46 -6.41 -11.29
C ILE A 21 0.98 -6.49 -11.63
N ILE A 22 0.63 -7.04 -12.79
CA ILE A 22 -0.77 -7.18 -13.24
C ILE A 22 -1.58 -7.98 -12.22
N PHE A 23 -1.04 -9.10 -11.74
CA PHE A 23 -1.71 -9.96 -10.79
C PHE A 23 -1.92 -9.30 -9.41
N GLY A 24 -1.06 -8.35 -9.02
CA GLY A 24 -1.19 -7.58 -7.78
C GLY A 24 -2.05 -6.33 -7.92
N PHE A 25 -2.57 -6.01 -9.10
CA PHE A 25 -3.15 -4.71 -9.40
C PHE A 25 -4.63 -4.59 -9.01
N ALA A 26 -5.43 -5.64 -9.13
CA ALA A 26 -6.88 -5.60 -8.96
C ALA A 26 -7.37 -6.58 -7.88
N ARG A 27 -6.78 -6.52 -6.69
CA ARG A 27 -7.01 -7.51 -5.63
C ARG A 27 -8.38 -7.45 -4.97
N SER A 28 -8.93 -6.26 -4.81
CA SER A 28 -10.15 -6.05 -4.00
C SER A 28 -11.43 -6.58 -4.65
N TYR A 29 -11.46 -6.83 -5.95
CA TYR A 29 -12.62 -7.41 -6.64
C TYR A 29 -12.31 -8.63 -7.49
N PHE A 30 -11.07 -9.06 -7.52
CA PHE A 30 -10.73 -10.24 -8.28
C PHE A 30 -11.11 -11.48 -7.48
N MET A 31 -12.20 -12.11 -7.88
CA MET A 31 -12.61 -13.41 -7.35
C MET A 31 -12.66 -14.38 -8.53
N ALA A 32 -11.79 -15.37 -8.52
CA ALA A 32 -11.82 -16.42 -9.53
C ALA A 32 -12.93 -17.41 -9.22
N ASP A 33 -13.81 -17.63 -10.20
CA ASP A 33 -14.79 -18.72 -10.12
C ASP A 33 -14.11 -20.01 -10.59
N THR A 34 -13.76 -20.87 -9.66
CA THR A 34 -13.15 -22.17 -9.94
C THR A 34 -13.53 -23.22 -8.91
N GLN A 35 -13.76 -24.44 -9.39
CA GLN A 35 -14.01 -25.60 -8.52
C GLN A 35 -12.71 -26.17 -7.93
N TYR A 36 -11.55 -25.87 -8.52
CA TYR A 36 -10.25 -26.43 -8.17
C TYR A 36 -9.21 -25.34 -7.88
N PRO A 37 -9.39 -24.55 -6.80
CA PRO A 37 -8.48 -23.43 -6.51
C PRO A 37 -7.02 -23.88 -6.31
N ALA A 38 -6.78 -25.07 -5.79
CA ALA A 38 -5.45 -25.60 -5.58
C ALA A 38 -4.69 -25.82 -6.92
N GLU A 39 -5.37 -26.33 -7.94
CA GLU A 39 -4.77 -26.53 -9.27
C GLU A 39 -4.47 -25.21 -9.97
N VAL A 40 -5.39 -24.23 -9.83
CA VAL A 40 -5.17 -22.87 -10.35
C VAL A 40 -3.97 -22.23 -9.68
N VAL A 41 -3.85 -22.35 -8.35
CA VAL A 41 -2.71 -21.81 -7.60
C VAL A 41 -1.41 -22.53 -7.98
N ALA A 42 -1.41 -23.83 -8.14
CA ALA A 42 -0.23 -24.60 -8.59
C ALA A 42 0.23 -24.11 -9.97
N PHE A 43 -0.68 -23.95 -10.93
CA PHE A 43 -0.38 -23.41 -12.25
C PHE A 43 0.17 -21.97 -12.19
N LEU A 44 -0.44 -21.11 -11.38
CA LEU A 44 0.05 -19.74 -11.19
C LEU A 44 1.42 -19.69 -10.51
N GLN A 45 1.74 -20.65 -9.64
CA GLN A 45 3.04 -20.75 -8.99
C GLN A 45 4.17 -21.01 -9.99
N GLU A 46 3.90 -21.79 -11.03
CA GLU A 46 4.86 -22.02 -12.13
C GLU A 46 5.13 -20.73 -12.93
N LEU A 47 4.09 -19.91 -13.15
CA LEU A 47 4.20 -18.63 -13.86
C LEU A 47 4.80 -17.51 -13.00
N LEU A 48 4.60 -17.58 -11.70
CA LEU A 48 4.94 -16.55 -10.71
C LEU A 48 5.77 -17.13 -9.56
N PRO A 49 6.97 -17.70 -9.85
CA PRO A 49 7.76 -18.45 -8.86
C PRO A 49 8.19 -17.62 -7.64
N ASN A 50 8.22 -16.30 -7.77
CA ASN A 50 8.57 -15.36 -6.68
C ASN A 50 7.40 -15.00 -5.77
N LYS A 51 6.16 -15.40 -6.09
CA LYS A 51 5.01 -15.22 -5.20
C LYS A 51 4.83 -16.42 -4.30
N LYS A 52 4.53 -16.16 -3.04
CA LYS A 52 4.19 -17.24 -2.10
C LYS A 52 2.80 -17.78 -2.41
N GLN A 53 2.57 -19.05 -2.12
CA GLN A 53 1.29 -19.72 -2.38
C GLN A 53 0.10 -19.01 -1.72
N PHE A 54 0.30 -18.54 -0.49
CA PHE A 54 -0.74 -17.78 0.21
C PHE A 54 -1.11 -16.46 -0.50
N GLU A 55 -0.14 -15.77 -1.12
CA GLU A 55 -0.39 -14.54 -1.90
C GLU A 55 -1.26 -14.84 -3.13
N LEU A 56 -1.04 -15.98 -3.77
CA LEU A 56 -1.83 -16.41 -4.92
C LEU A 56 -3.27 -16.73 -4.54
N TYR A 57 -3.48 -17.50 -3.47
CA TYR A 57 -4.82 -17.76 -2.95
C TYR A 57 -5.56 -16.47 -2.63
N MET A 58 -4.91 -15.53 -1.94
CA MET A 58 -5.54 -14.26 -1.55
C MET A 58 -5.85 -13.39 -2.76
N ALA A 59 -4.94 -13.31 -3.75
CA ALA A 59 -5.18 -12.55 -4.96
C ALA A 59 -6.32 -13.11 -5.82
N LEU A 60 -6.60 -14.41 -5.72
CA LEU A 60 -7.73 -15.07 -6.37
C LEU A 60 -9.05 -14.95 -5.59
N GLY A 61 -9.05 -14.32 -4.40
CA GLY A 61 -10.23 -14.20 -3.54
C GLY A 61 -10.44 -15.36 -2.56
N PHE A 62 -9.55 -16.35 -2.52
CA PHE A 62 -9.62 -17.48 -1.58
C PHE A 62 -8.95 -17.14 -0.24
N TYR A 63 -9.45 -16.11 0.44
CA TYR A 63 -8.84 -15.57 1.65
C TYR A 63 -8.67 -16.58 2.78
N LYS A 64 -9.62 -17.48 2.96
CA LYS A 64 -9.56 -18.51 4.02
C LYS A 64 -8.38 -19.47 3.78
N HIS A 65 -8.21 -19.94 2.55
CA HIS A 65 -7.07 -20.78 2.16
C HIS A 65 -5.76 -20.00 2.31
N GLY A 66 -5.72 -18.77 1.77
CA GLY A 66 -4.53 -17.93 1.85
C GLY A 66 -4.09 -17.64 3.28
N LYS A 67 -5.02 -17.36 4.20
CA LYS A 67 -4.70 -17.17 5.62
C LYS A 67 -4.14 -18.43 6.27
N THR A 68 -4.69 -19.59 5.94
CA THR A 68 -4.20 -20.88 6.45
C THR A 68 -2.79 -21.17 5.96
N GLU A 69 -2.55 -21.00 4.66
CA GLU A 69 -1.23 -21.22 4.05
C GLU A 69 -0.20 -20.18 4.54
N PHE A 70 -0.62 -18.94 4.76
CA PHE A 70 0.25 -17.94 5.38
C PHE A 70 0.69 -18.38 6.78
N TYR A 71 -0.24 -18.82 7.63
CA TYR A 71 0.07 -19.20 9.01
C TYR A 71 0.98 -20.44 9.06
N ARG A 72 0.79 -21.41 8.16
CA ARG A 72 1.69 -22.55 8.02
C ARG A 72 3.09 -22.11 7.61
N ASN A 73 3.20 -21.33 6.54
CA ASN A 73 4.48 -20.81 6.06
C ASN A 73 5.21 -19.95 7.12
N TYR A 74 4.44 -19.17 7.89
CA TYR A 74 4.96 -18.41 9.01
C TYR A 74 5.55 -19.33 10.10
N LYS A 75 4.80 -20.36 10.53
CA LYS A 75 5.27 -21.32 11.52
C LYS A 75 6.54 -22.04 11.08
N ASP A 76 6.51 -22.59 9.88
CA ASP A 76 7.67 -23.30 9.31
C ASP A 76 8.90 -22.40 9.27
N HIS A 77 8.73 -21.12 8.90
CA HIS A 77 9.82 -20.15 8.90
C HIS A 77 10.37 -19.85 10.29
N VAL A 78 9.50 -19.62 11.27
CA VAL A 78 9.90 -19.36 12.67
C VAL A 78 10.63 -20.58 13.27
N GLU A 79 10.18 -21.79 12.95
CA GLU A 79 10.84 -23.04 13.40
C GLU A 79 12.19 -23.26 12.72
N ALA A 80 12.36 -22.81 11.48
CA ALA A 80 13.58 -22.97 10.70
C ALA A 80 14.65 -21.90 10.94
N THR A 81 14.31 -20.80 11.64
CA THR A 81 15.20 -19.64 11.86
C THR A 81 15.36 -19.34 13.35
N ASN A 82 16.40 -18.57 13.70
CA ASN A 82 16.66 -18.13 15.08
C ASN A 82 16.62 -16.62 15.27
N ASP A 83 16.26 -15.84 14.23
CA ASP A 83 16.16 -14.40 14.35
C ASP A 83 14.98 -13.98 15.25
N LEU A 84 15.09 -12.80 15.85
CA LEU A 84 14.09 -12.27 16.76
C LEU A 84 13.15 -11.30 16.04
N PHE A 85 11.91 -11.24 16.51
CA PHE A 85 11.01 -10.15 16.13
C PHE A 85 11.54 -8.85 16.72
N ALA A 86 11.65 -7.82 15.88
CA ALA A 86 12.15 -6.51 16.24
C ALA A 86 11.25 -5.41 15.68
N LEU A 87 11.38 -4.19 16.21
CA LEU A 87 10.69 -3.02 15.64
C LEU A 87 11.05 -2.85 14.18
N ALA A 88 10.06 -2.55 13.33
CA ALA A 88 10.31 -2.31 11.92
C ALA A 88 11.15 -1.05 11.71
N PRO A 89 12.09 -1.05 10.74
CA PRO A 89 12.87 0.14 10.40
C PRO A 89 12.00 1.31 9.98
N GLY A 90 12.38 2.51 10.35
CA GLY A 90 11.68 3.74 10.00
C GLY A 90 11.21 4.54 11.20
N ILE A 91 10.30 5.48 10.96
CA ILE A 91 9.75 6.33 12.02
C ILE A 91 8.66 5.56 12.75
N LYS A 92 8.74 5.53 14.09
CA LYS A 92 7.70 4.90 14.91
C LYS A 92 6.34 5.55 14.66
N GLY A 93 5.34 4.74 14.28
CA GLY A 93 3.99 5.22 13.99
C GLY A 93 3.29 5.81 15.22
N LEU A 94 2.44 6.82 15.01
CA LEU A 94 1.66 7.45 16.07
C LEU A 94 0.44 6.61 16.48
N VAL A 95 -0.09 5.83 15.56
CA VAL A 95 -1.33 5.05 15.71
C VAL A 95 -1.06 3.56 15.84
N MET A 96 -0.01 3.06 15.16
CA MET A 96 0.32 1.64 15.13
C MET A 96 1.72 1.34 15.62
N THR A 97 1.87 0.22 16.32
CA THR A 97 3.16 -0.44 16.55
C THR A 97 3.42 -1.39 15.38
N VAL A 98 4.57 -1.20 14.71
CA VAL A 98 4.97 -1.99 13.54
C VAL A 98 6.24 -2.75 13.86
N PHE A 99 6.21 -4.07 13.67
CA PHE A 99 7.35 -4.93 13.90
C PHE A 99 7.50 -5.98 12.80
N HIS A 100 8.63 -6.64 12.74
CA HIS A 100 8.94 -7.64 11.72
C HIS A 100 9.86 -8.74 12.25
N LEU A 101 9.93 -9.84 11.53
CA LEU A 101 11.02 -10.80 11.63
C LEU A 101 11.99 -10.48 10.49
N PRO A 102 13.28 -10.18 10.74
CA PRO A 102 14.22 -9.68 9.73
C PRO A 102 14.33 -10.56 8.49
N SER A 103 14.34 -11.88 8.65
CA SER A 103 14.41 -12.86 7.56
C SER A 103 13.05 -13.09 6.86
N TYR A 104 11.93 -12.63 7.40
CA TYR A 104 10.59 -12.86 6.87
C TYR A 104 10.04 -11.62 6.17
N GLY A 105 9.51 -11.78 4.99
CA GLY A 105 9.18 -10.68 4.05
C GLY A 105 7.90 -9.90 4.36
N VAL A 106 7.42 -9.89 5.62
CA VAL A 106 6.21 -9.16 6.03
C VAL A 106 6.47 -8.28 7.24
N VAL A 107 5.57 -7.33 7.48
CA VAL A 107 5.45 -6.55 8.70
C VAL A 107 4.14 -6.86 9.40
N PHE A 108 4.16 -6.76 10.72
CA PHE A 108 3.04 -6.96 11.60
C PHE A 108 2.67 -5.60 12.22
N LYS A 109 1.39 -5.21 12.15
CA LYS A 109 0.90 -3.92 12.61
C LYS A 109 -0.18 -4.13 13.67
N VAL A 110 0.02 -3.54 14.84
CA VAL A 110 -0.93 -3.58 15.96
C VAL A 110 -1.39 -2.18 16.27
N ILE A 111 -2.71 -1.97 16.36
CA ILE A 111 -3.28 -0.69 16.74
C ILE A 111 -2.95 -0.45 18.22
N LYS A 112 -2.35 0.69 18.55
CA LYS A 112 -2.02 1.10 19.92
C LYS A 112 -3.28 1.29 20.75
N ASP A 113 -3.15 1.18 22.05
CA ASP A 113 -4.25 1.40 22.98
C ASP A 113 -4.58 2.90 23.10
N GLU A 114 -3.53 3.73 23.10
CA GLU A 114 -3.63 5.18 23.12
C GLU A 114 -2.89 5.79 21.93
N PHE A 115 -3.45 6.84 21.36
CA PHE A 115 -2.86 7.58 20.25
C PHE A 115 -2.21 8.86 20.75
N ALA A 116 -1.28 9.43 19.98
CA ALA A 116 -0.73 10.73 20.28
C ALA A 116 -1.84 11.79 20.33
N GLU A 117 -1.71 12.81 21.21
CA GLU A 117 -2.71 13.87 21.41
C GLU A 117 -3.10 14.59 20.10
N SER A 118 -2.19 14.65 19.14
CA SER A 118 -2.44 15.19 17.80
C SER A 118 -3.42 14.38 16.95
N LYS A 119 -3.67 13.10 17.30
CA LYS A 119 -4.54 12.19 16.56
C LYS A 119 -5.87 12.01 17.29
N LYS A 120 -6.87 12.81 16.92
CA LYS A 120 -8.25 12.75 17.46
C LYS A 120 -9.08 11.66 16.76
N ILE A 121 -8.58 10.42 16.73
CA ILE A 121 -9.23 9.29 16.07
C ILE A 121 -9.43 8.14 17.06
N THR A 122 -10.33 7.22 16.73
CA THR A 122 -10.60 6.01 17.54
C THR A 122 -10.03 4.77 16.87
N ARG A 123 -9.93 3.68 17.62
CA ARG A 123 -9.51 2.37 17.07
C ARG A 123 -10.46 1.88 15.98
N GLU A 124 -11.76 2.12 16.12
CA GLU A 124 -12.79 1.78 15.10
C GLU A 124 -12.56 2.60 13.84
N HIS A 125 -12.27 3.89 13.96
CA HIS A 125 -11.92 4.73 12.82
C HIS A 125 -10.75 4.15 12.02
N VAL A 126 -9.69 3.72 12.70
CA VAL A 126 -8.53 3.08 12.03
C VAL A 126 -8.97 1.82 11.28
N LYS A 127 -9.76 0.94 11.91
CA LYS A 127 -10.28 -0.27 11.25
C LYS A 127 -11.12 0.05 10.03
N ASP A 128 -11.95 1.10 10.09
CA ASP A 128 -12.78 1.52 8.96
C ASP A 128 -11.92 2.04 7.80
N ARG A 129 -10.81 2.75 8.08
CA ARG A 129 -9.86 3.16 7.04
C ARG A 129 -9.18 1.95 6.38
N TYR A 130 -8.77 0.94 7.14
CA TYR A 130 -8.25 -0.31 6.58
C TYR A 130 -9.31 -1.07 5.74
N ARG A 131 -10.58 -1.03 6.17
CA ARG A 131 -11.70 -1.60 5.39
C ARG A 131 -11.92 -0.82 4.10
N LEU A 132 -11.85 0.52 4.15
CA LEU A 132 -11.97 1.37 2.97
C LEU A 132 -10.91 1.03 1.91
N VAL A 133 -9.66 0.82 2.31
CA VAL A 133 -8.59 0.38 1.38
C VAL A 133 -8.97 -0.93 0.68
N LYS A 134 -9.46 -1.93 1.44
CA LYS A 134 -9.81 -3.25 0.89
C LYS A 134 -10.92 -3.17 -0.16
N THR A 135 -11.84 -2.23 -0.03
CA THR A 135 -12.99 -2.09 -0.93
C THR A 135 -12.77 -1.13 -2.08
N SER A 136 -11.76 -0.27 -2.00
CA SER A 136 -11.58 0.84 -2.94
C SER A 136 -10.30 0.77 -3.77
N ASP A 137 -9.26 0.05 -3.33
CA ASP A 137 -8.01 -0.04 -4.11
C ASP A 137 -8.22 -0.81 -5.42
N ARG A 138 -8.31 -0.06 -6.51
CA ARG A 138 -8.46 -0.57 -7.88
C ARG A 138 -7.18 -0.47 -8.69
N VAL A 139 -6.13 0.07 -8.13
CA VAL A 139 -4.89 0.40 -8.84
C VAL A 139 -3.66 -0.28 -8.25
N GLY A 140 -3.83 -1.03 -7.13
CA GLY A 140 -2.75 -1.72 -6.44
C GLY A 140 -1.65 -0.76 -5.98
N ARG A 141 -2.03 0.44 -5.52
CA ARG A 141 -1.12 1.47 -4.98
C ARG A 141 -1.21 1.61 -3.46
N MET A 142 -2.11 0.89 -2.83
CA MET A 142 -2.17 0.76 -1.39
C MET A 142 -1.69 -0.64 -0.99
N ALA A 143 -0.98 -0.77 0.13
CA ALA A 143 -0.44 -2.05 0.56
C ALA A 143 -1.57 -3.04 0.83
N ASP A 144 -1.38 -4.29 0.37
CA ASP A 144 -2.33 -5.35 0.63
C ASP A 144 -2.24 -5.77 2.09
N THR A 145 -3.34 -5.59 2.80
CA THR A 145 -3.40 -5.79 4.24
C THR A 145 -4.28 -6.96 4.58
N HIS A 146 -3.73 -7.94 5.30
CA HIS A 146 -4.44 -9.10 5.78
C HIS A 146 -4.67 -8.99 7.28
N GLU A 147 -5.93 -9.11 7.68
CA GLU A 147 -6.37 -9.01 9.07
C GLU A 147 -6.45 -10.38 9.71
N TYR A 148 -5.87 -10.52 10.90
CA TYR A 148 -5.88 -11.73 11.71
C TYR A 148 -6.39 -11.44 13.11
N VAL A 149 -7.03 -12.44 13.70
CA VAL A 149 -7.55 -12.40 15.07
C VAL A 149 -6.88 -13.52 15.86
N ASN A 150 -6.45 -13.20 17.09
CA ASN A 150 -5.76 -14.13 18.01
C ASN A 150 -4.54 -14.81 17.37
N PHE A 151 -3.69 -14.01 16.71
CA PHE A 151 -2.47 -14.52 16.11
C PHE A 151 -1.41 -14.80 17.19
N THR A 152 -0.80 -15.97 17.11
CA THR A 152 0.09 -16.46 18.15
C THR A 152 1.55 -16.45 17.70
N PHE A 153 2.40 -15.93 18.56
CA PHE A 153 3.85 -15.87 18.40
C PHE A 153 4.56 -16.61 19.55
N PRO A 154 5.72 -17.25 19.33
CA PRO A 154 6.57 -17.70 20.42
C PRO A 154 7.13 -16.52 21.20
N LEU A 155 6.98 -16.49 22.52
CA LEU A 155 7.37 -15.34 23.35
C LEU A 155 8.89 -15.13 23.39
N ASP A 156 9.64 -16.21 23.39
CA ASP A 156 11.10 -16.26 23.41
C ASP A 156 11.76 -15.77 22.11
N ARG A 157 10.95 -15.46 21.11
CA ARG A 157 11.41 -14.94 19.80
C ARG A 157 11.28 -13.43 19.67
N PHE A 158 10.93 -12.71 20.73
CA PHE A 158 10.89 -11.24 20.74
C PHE A 158 12.18 -10.68 21.33
N ASP A 159 12.71 -9.62 20.69
CA ASP A 159 13.72 -8.82 21.36
C ASP A 159 13.12 -8.03 22.53
N ASP A 160 13.96 -7.67 23.50
CA ASP A 160 13.50 -7.00 24.72
C ASP A 160 12.91 -5.61 24.45
N GLU A 161 13.45 -4.88 23.45
CA GLU A 161 12.95 -3.55 23.07
C GLU A 161 11.53 -3.66 22.54
N LEU A 162 11.27 -4.56 21.59
CA LEU A 162 9.95 -4.75 21.01
C LEU A 162 8.96 -5.24 22.06
N LEU A 163 9.35 -6.22 22.88
CA LEU A 163 8.45 -6.79 23.90
C LEU A 163 8.04 -5.73 24.91
N THR A 164 8.98 -4.90 25.37
CA THR A 164 8.71 -3.78 26.27
C THR A 164 7.79 -2.77 25.59
N TYR A 165 8.09 -2.38 24.35
CA TYR A 165 7.29 -1.42 23.59
C TYR A 165 5.85 -1.90 23.34
N LEU A 166 5.66 -3.20 23.06
CA LEU A 166 4.31 -3.78 22.91
C LEU A 166 3.54 -3.76 24.23
N LYS A 167 4.18 -4.07 25.35
CA LYS A 167 3.56 -4.01 26.69
C LYS A 167 3.15 -2.58 27.07
N GLU A 168 3.92 -1.57 26.67
CA GLU A 168 3.64 -0.17 26.95
C GLU A 168 2.54 0.39 26.05
N THR A 169 2.54 0.06 24.75
CA THR A 169 1.70 0.74 23.77
C THR A 169 0.47 -0.06 23.31
N CYS A 170 0.46 -1.37 23.54
CA CYS A 170 -0.56 -2.30 23.04
C CYS A 170 -1.03 -3.31 24.09
N ALA A 171 -0.93 -2.98 25.40
CA ALA A 171 -1.26 -3.89 26.50
C ALA A 171 -2.66 -4.51 26.39
N GLY A 172 -3.64 -3.71 25.98
CA GLY A 172 -5.03 -4.16 25.78
C GLY A 172 -5.22 -5.08 24.57
N SER A 173 -4.27 -5.05 23.62
CA SER A 173 -4.29 -5.82 22.37
C SER A 173 -3.51 -7.12 22.45
N ILE A 174 -2.71 -7.33 23.49
CA ILE A 174 -1.85 -8.50 23.65
C ILE A 174 -2.28 -9.34 24.87
N GLU A 175 -1.94 -10.62 24.83
CA GLU A 175 -2.11 -11.54 25.94
C GLU A 175 -0.92 -12.50 25.96
N ILE A 176 -0.32 -12.71 27.14
CA ILE A 176 0.77 -13.66 27.31
C ILE A 176 0.21 -14.89 28.05
N ARG A 177 0.33 -16.06 27.42
CA ARG A 177 -0.04 -17.36 27.99
C ARG A 177 1.14 -18.32 27.83
N GLU A 178 1.65 -18.83 28.95
CA GLU A 178 2.81 -19.70 28.91
C GLU A 178 3.97 -19.06 28.14
N ASN A 179 4.52 -19.75 27.14
CA ASN A 179 5.58 -19.24 26.26
C ASN A 179 5.02 -18.66 24.93
N LYS A 180 3.83 -18.05 24.95
CA LYS A 180 3.17 -17.50 23.75
C LYS A 180 2.71 -16.08 24.00
N LEU A 181 2.97 -15.21 23.03
CA LEU A 181 2.35 -13.91 22.90
C LEU A 181 1.19 -14.03 21.89
N ILE A 182 -0.02 -13.70 22.33
CA ILE A 182 -1.23 -13.69 21.48
C ILE A 182 -1.59 -12.24 21.21
N ILE A 183 -1.69 -11.88 19.93
CA ILE A 183 -2.18 -10.55 19.52
C ILE A 183 -3.64 -10.70 19.08
N LYS A 184 -4.55 -10.05 19.81
CA LYS A 184 -6.00 -10.18 19.63
C LYS A 184 -6.48 -9.71 18.25
N HIS A 185 -5.84 -8.66 17.72
CA HIS A 185 -6.13 -8.11 16.40
C HIS A 185 -4.86 -7.60 15.75
N LEU A 186 -4.57 -8.02 14.53
CA LEU A 186 -3.32 -7.80 13.84
C LEU A 186 -3.54 -7.60 12.35
N TYR A 187 -2.87 -6.62 11.78
CA TYR A 187 -2.71 -6.48 10.33
C TYR A 187 -1.33 -6.97 9.89
N ILE A 188 -1.29 -7.66 8.76
CA ILE A 188 -0.06 -8.15 8.15
C ILE A 188 0.01 -7.59 6.73
N GLU A 189 1.17 -7.03 6.41
CA GLU A 189 1.46 -6.45 5.10
C GLU A 189 2.80 -6.94 4.58
N ARG A 190 2.99 -6.90 3.27
CA ARG A 190 4.29 -7.15 2.67
C ARG A 190 5.28 -6.07 3.10
N ARG A 191 6.47 -6.49 3.55
CA ARG A 191 7.53 -5.55 3.90
C ARG A 191 8.05 -4.83 2.65
N MET A 192 8.14 -3.52 2.74
CA MET A 192 8.72 -2.63 1.75
C MET A 192 9.81 -1.80 2.40
N THR A 193 10.71 -1.24 1.61
CA THR A 193 11.66 -0.24 2.11
C THR A 193 10.92 1.10 2.23
N PRO A 194 10.85 1.73 3.43
CA PRO A 194 10.29 3.07 3.55
C PRO A 194 10.95 4.04 2.56
N LEU A 195 10.14 4.81 1.84
CA LEU A 195 10.64 5.64 0.75
C LEU A 195 11.62 6.72 1.24
N ASN A 196 11.40 7.25 2.44
CA ASN A 196 12.32 8.20 3.06
C ASN A 196 13.71 7.59 3.33
N LEU A 197 13.79 6.32 3.70
CA LEU A 197 15.05 5.60 3.89
C LEU A 197 15.70 5.29 2.54
N TYR A 198 14.92 4.84 1.57
CA TYR A 198 15.40 4.59 0.22
C TYR A 198 16.02 5.85 -0.41
N LEU A 199 15.32 6.99 -0.38
CA LEU A 199 15.81 8.28 -0.92
C LEU A 199 16.98 8.89 -0.11
N ARG A 200 17.20 8.43 1.13
CA ARG A 200 18.38 8.82 1.91
C ARG A 200 19.61 8.05 1.48
N ASP A 201 19.47 6.76 1.21
CA ASP A 201 20.57 5.81 1.05
C ASP A 201 20.91 5.53 -0.43
N GLU A 202 20.01 5.82 -1.37
CA GLU A 202 20.26 5.68 -2.81
C GLU A 202 21.12 6.85 -3.33
N THR A 203 22.08 6.53 -4.16
CA THR A 203 23.01 7.51 -4.76
C THR A 203 22.87 7.63 -6.28
N ASP A 204 22.15 6.71 -6.91
CA ASP A 204 21.89 6.69 -8.35
C ASP A 204 20.76 7.68 -8.68
N GLU A 205 21.08 8.76 -9.38
CA GLU A 205 20.12 9.81 -9.73
C GLU A 205 18.96 9.32 -10.59
N GLU A 206 19.16 8.34 -11.47
CA GLU A 206 18.09 7.77 -12.30
C GLU A 206 17.11 6.99 -11.45
N LYS A 207 17.59 6.24 -10.46
CA LYS A 207 16.75 5.51 -9.53
C LYS A 207 16.00 6.46 -8.58
N ILE A 208 16.64 7.52 -8.12
CA ILE A 208 16.01 8.57 -7.33
C ILE A 208 14.88 9.22 -8.15
N ARG A 209 15.18 9.65 -9.39
CA ARG A 209 14.19 10.25 -10.28
C ARG A 209 13.01 9.29 -10.54
N HIS A 210 13.29 8.02 -10.81
CA HIS A 210 12.26 7.01 -10.98
C HIS A 210 11.39 6.84 -9.72
N ALA A 211 11.99 6.85 -8.53
CA ALA A 211 11.24 6.73 -7.27
C ALA A 211 10.34 7.95 -7.01
N ILE A 212 10.77 9.16 -7.39
CA ILE A 212 9.97 10.39 -7.32
C ILE A 212 8.83 10.38 -8.34
N ASP A 213 9.09 9.92 -9.57
CA ASP A 213 8.04 9.72 -10.58
C ASP A 213 6.98 8.71 -10.09
N GLU A 214 7.41 7.58 -9.58
CA GLU A 214 6.52 6.56 -9.01
C GLU A 214 5.72 7.06 -7.79
N LEU A 215 6.30 7.98 -6.97
CA LEU A 215 5.58 8.63 -5.87
C LEU A 215 4.44 9.50 -6.40
N GLY A 216 4.70 10.37 -7.36
CA GLY A 216 3.68 11.22 -7.97
C GLY A 216 2.59 10.40 -8.67
N LEU A 217 2.98 9.36 -9.42
CA LEU A 217 2.05 8.41 -10.03
C LEU A 217 1.22 7.66 -8.99
N CYS A 218 1.81 7.26 -7.85
CA CYS A 218 1.11 6.60 -6.77
C CYS A 218 -0.01 7.49 -6.22
N ILE A 219 0.29 8.75 -5.90
CA ILE A 219 -0.68 9.73 -5.41
C ILE A 219 -1.82 9.92 -6.41
N LYS A 220 -1.50 10.14 -7.69
CA LYS A 220 -2.48 10.32 -8.76
C LYS A 220 -3.39 9.10 -8.92
N GLN A 221 -2.83 7.90 -8.90
CA GLN A 221 -3.58 6.66 -9.06
C GLN A 221 -4.50 6.37 -7.88
N ILE A 222 -4.07 6.65 -6.65
CA ILE A 222 -4.93 6.56 -5.46
C ILE A 222 -6.09 7.55 -5.58
N ALA A 223 -5.84 8.79 -5.97
CA ALA A 223 -6.87 9.81 -6.17
C ALA A 223 -7.92 9.39 -7.22
N LEU A 224 -7.51 8.71 -8.29
CA LEU A 224 -8.41 8.14 -9.30
C LEU A 224 -9.34 7.04 -8.76
N THR A 225 -9.03 6.44 -7.62
CA THR A 225 -9.93 5.50 -6.94
C THR A 225 -10.90 6.16 -5.97
N ASN A 226 -11.03 7.48 -6.05
CA ASN A 226 -11.83 8.31 -5.13
C ASN A 226 -11.27 8.34 -3.69
N ILE A 227 -9.97 8.09 -3.51
CA ILE A 227 -9.31 8.15 -2.21
C ILE A 227 -8.34 9.32 -2.17
N PHE A 228 -8.45 10.15 -1.14
CA PHE A 228 -7.46 11.15 -0.79
C PHE A 228 -6.54 10.60 0.30
N PRO A 229 -5.21 10.55 0.09
CA PRO A 229 -4.29 9.92 1.06
C PRO A 229 -4.22 10.63 2.42
N GLY A 230 -4.55 11.92 2.49
CA GLY A 230 -4.40 12.73 3.71
C GLY A 230 -2.95 13.12 3.94
N ASP A 231 -2.22 12.36 4.74
CA ASP A 231 -0.79 12.57 4.97
C ASP A 231 0.06 11.98 3.83
N MET A 232 0.47 12.82 2.88
CA MET A 232 1.27 12.44 1.71
C MET A 232 2.80 12.54 1.95
N LEU A 233 3.26 12.59 3.19
CA LEU A 233 4.70 12.56 3.48
C LEU A 233 5.34 11.28 2.91
N HIS A 234 6.50 11.41 2.28
CA HIS A 234 7.20 10.27 1.65
C HIS A 234 7.56 9.14 2.63
N LYS A 235 7.55 9.39 3.96
CA LYS A 235 7.70 8.35 4.99
C LYS A 235 6.52 7.37 5.05
N ASN A 236 5.35 7.78 4.53
CA ASN A 236 4.10 6.99 4.53
C ASN A 236 3.98 6.10 3.27
N PHE A 237 5.01 6.12 2.44
CA PHE A 237 5.14 5.30 1.24
C PHE A 237 6.31 4.33 1.38
N GLY A 238 6.20 3.19 0.72
CA GLY A 238 7.27 2.21 0.60
C GLY A 238 7.59 1.92 -0.85
N ILE A 239 8.86 1.63 -1.13
CA ILE A 239 9.29 1.17 -2.44
C ILE A 239 9.44 -0.35 -2.43
N THR A 240 8.88 -1.01 -3.43
CA THR A 240 8.97 -2.45 -3.62
C THR A 240 10.30 -2.81 -4.29
N LYS A 241 10.70 -4.10 -4.22
CA LYS A 241 11.86 -4.62 -4.94
C LYS A 241 11.81 -4.42 -6.47
N HIS A 242 10.67 -4.05 -7.00
CA HIS A 242 10.43 -3.78 -8.42
C HIS A 242 10.38 -2.28 -8.73
N GLY A 243 10.76 -1.42 -7.79
CA GLY A 243 10.79 0.03 -7.96
C GLY A 243 9.42 0.72 -7.88
N ARG A 244 8.31 -0.03 -7.62
CA ARG A 244 6.99 0.60 -7.46
C ARG A 244 6.85 1.22 -6.09
N VAL A 245 6.29 2.43 -6.05
CA VAL A 245 5.93 3.11 -4.81
C VAL A 245 4.48 2.76 -4.42
N ILE A 246 4.30 2.39 -3.17
CA ILE A 246 3.04 1.92 -2.57
C ILE A 246 2.79 2.72 -1.29
N PHE A 247 1.58 3.18 -1.08
CA PHE A 247 1.12 3.84 0.14
C PHE A 247 0.73 2.80 1.21
N TYR A 248 1.10 3.03 2.48
CA TYR A 248 0.84 2.06 3.56
C TYR A 248 0.37 2.68 4.88
N ASP A 249 0.15 3.98 4.95
CA ASP A 249 -0.35 4.67 6.16
C ASP A 249 -1.77 5.18 5.94
N TYR A 250 -2.77 4.53 6.56
CA TYR A 250 -4.18 4.70 6.23
C TYR A 250 -4.98 5.49 7.25
N ASP A 251 -4.39 5.98 8.32
CA ASP A 251 -5.13 6.62 9.41
C ASP A 251 -5.82 7.94 9.02
N GLU A 252 -5.34 8.61 7.96
CA GLU A 252 -5.89 9.88 7.47
C GLU A 252 -6.57 9.80 6.09
N ILE A 253 -6.67 8.62 5.48
CA ILE A 253 -7.34 8.50 4.18
C ILE A 253 -8.83 8.84 4.30
N CYS A 254 -9.38 9.42 3.24
CA CYS A 254 -10.80 9.70 3.13
C CYS A 254 -11.25 9.67 1.67
N PHE A 255 -12.55 9.82 1.41
CA PHE A 255 -12.99 10.03 0.05
C PHE A 255 -12.62 11.43 -0.46
N MET A 256 -12.44 11.56 -1.77
CA MET A 256 -12.09 12.83 -2.41
C MET A 256 -13.15 13.91 -2.15
N ASP A 257 -14.45 13.54 -2.09
CA ASP A 257 -15.56 14.46 -1.86
C ASP A 257 -15.67 14.96 -0.40
N GLU A 258 -14.97 14.33 0.53
CA GLU A 258 -14.83 14.80 1.90
C GLU A 258 -13.84 15.98 2.03
N ARG A 259 -13.15 16.36 0.96
CA ARG A 259 -12.14 17.43 0.96
C ARG A 259 -12.57 18.59 0.07
N ASN A 260 -12.13 19.79 0.46
CA ASN A 260 -12.37 21.03 -0.25
C ASN A 260 -11.03 21.60 -0.74
N PHE A 261 -10.74 21.45 -2.03
CA PHE A 261 -9.48 21.91 -2.62
C PHE A 261 -9.56 23.40 -2.96
N ARG A 262 -8.81 24.21 -2.23
CA ARG A 262 -8.81 25.67 -2.28
C ARG A 262 -7.46 26.20 -2.72
N GLU A 263 -7.48 27.40 -3.29
CA GLU A 263 -6.30 28.22 -3.52
C GLU A 263 -5.96 29.00 -2.25
N ILE A 264 -4.67 29.21 -2.02
CA ILE A 264 -4.23 30.14 -0.98
C ILE A 264 -4.55 31.54 -1.49
N PRO A 265 -5.34 32.36 -0.75
CA PRO A 265 -5.59 33.74 -1.15
C PRO A 265 -4.27 34.50 -1.31
N LYS A 266 -4.13 35.16 -2.44
CA LYS A 266 -3.01 36.10 -2.66
C LYS A 266 -3.51 37.47 -2.28
N SER A 267 -2.94 38.09 -1.24
CA SER A 267 -3.15 39.47 -0.93
C SER A 267 -2.05 40.31 -1.57
N ASP A 268 -2.44 41.29 -2.35
CA ASP A 268 -1.54 42.31 -2.88
C ASP A 268 -1.33 43.45 -1.87
N ASP A 269 -2.05 43.47 -0.76
CA ASP A 269 -1.94 44.44 0.31
C ASP A 269 -1.03 43.92 1.44
N PRO A 270 0.18 44.51 1.64
CA PRO A 270 1.08 44.13 2.73
C PRO A 270 0.50 44.33 4.14
N TYR A 271 -0.59 45.08 4.26
CA TYR A 271 -1.29 45.38 5.53
C TYR A 271 -2.61 44.63 5.68
N ALA A 272 -3.06 43.88 4.68
CA ALA A 272 -4.21 43.02 4.81
C ALA A 272 -3.92 41.94 5.84
N LEU A 273 -4.61 41.97 6.95
CA LEU A 273 -4.74 40.83 7.86
C LEU A 273 -5.60 39.80 7.15
N ASP A 274 -4.98 39.03 6.27
CA ASP A 274 -5.62 37.90 5.64
C ASP A 274 -5.93 36.84 6.70
N THR A 275 -7.08 37.00 7.35
CA THR A 275 -7.66 35.93 8.14
C THR A 275 -8.14 34.85 7.18
N LEU A 276 -7.20 33.98 6.75
CA LEU A 276 -7.57 32.78 6.03
C LEU A 276 -8.42 31.92 6.96
N SER A 277 -9.75 31.97 6.77
CA SER A 277 -10.63 31.03 7.43
C SER A 277 -10.40 29.64 6.85
N VAL A 278 -9.78 28.75 7.63
CA VAL A 278 -9.49 27.37 7.25
C VAL A 278 -10.47 26.44 7.94
N ALA A 279 -11.27 25.73 7.17
CA ALA A 279 -12.10 24.64 7.66
C ALA A 279 -11.30 23.34 7.79
N PRO A 280 -11.70 22.40 8.66
CA PRO A 280 -10.98 21.12 8.83
C PRO A 280 -10.82 20.27 7.56
N ASN A 281 -11.71 20.48 6.58
CA ASN A 281 -11.70 19.76 5.32
C ASN A 281 -11.00 20.50 4.18
N ASP A 282 -10.50 21.71 4.43
CA ASP A 282 -9.79 22.49 3.41
C ASP A 282 -8.41 21.90 3.16
N VAL A 283 -8.05 21.82 1.87
CA VAL A 283 -6.77 21.36 1.38
C VAL A 283 -6.24 22.40 0.41
N PHE A 284 -4.99 22.77 0.58
CA PHE A 284 -4.28 23.75 -0.24
C PHE A 284 -3.15 23.03 -1.01
N PRO A 285 -3.40 22.57 -2.26
CA PRO A 285 -2.43 21.78 -3.02
C PRO A 285 -1.09 22.48 -3.24
N GLU A 286 -1.07 23.82 -3.30
CA GLU A 286 0.19 24.58 -3.42
C GLU A 286 1.16 24.28 -2.26
N GLN A 287 0.67 23.83 -1.11
CA GLN A 287 1.50 23.45 0.03
C GLN A 287 2.16 22.06 -0.14
N PHE A 288 1.69 21.23 -1.05
CA PHE A 288 2.22 19.87 -1.24
C PHE A 288 3.71 19.87 -1.61
N GLU A 289 4.18 20.90 -2.31
CA GLU A 289 5.60 21.11 -2.58
C GLU A 289 6.45 21.08 -1.29
N HIS A 290 5.89 21.52 -0.17
CA HIS A 290 6.62 21.61 1.10
C HIS A 290 6.57 20.31 1.92
N PHE A 291 5.52 19.50 1.75
CA PHE A 291 5.25 18.35 2.61
C PHE A 291 5.67 17.01 2.01
N ILE A 292 5.42 16.78 0.71
CA ILE A 292 5.59 15.45 0.11
C ILE A 292 7.03 14.97 0.25
N VAL A 293 8.01 15.81 -0.10
CA VAL A 293 9.44 15.52 0.03
C VAL A 293 10.19 16.70 0.66
N GLY A 294 11.22 16.39 1.48
CA GLY A 294 11.91 17.41 2.27
C GLY A 294 13.03 18.15 1.54
N LYS A 295 13.88 17.43 0.77
CA LYS A 295 15.10 17.98 0.16
C LYS A 295 14.78 18.76 -1.13
N LYS A 296 15.47 19.92 -1.34
CA LYS A 296 15.20 20.82 -2.47
C LYS A 296 15.26 20.11 -3.83
N HIS A 297 16.31 19.35 -4.12
CA HIS A 297 16.46 18.66 -5.40
C HIS A 297 15.34 17.63 -5.67
N LEU A 298 14.79 16.99 -4.61
CA LEU A 298 13.64 16.08 -4.73
C LEU A 298 12.34 16.85 -5.00
N LYS A 299 12.20 18.04 -4.40
CA LYS A 299 11.05 18.95 -4.66
C LYS A 299 11.06 19.42 -6.11
N ASP A 300 12.21 19.88 -6.59
CA ASP A 300 12.40 20.35 -7.96
C ASP A 300 12.06 19.21 -8.96
N CYS A 301 12.53 18.00 -8.69
CA CYS A 301 12.23 16.80 -9.48
C CYS A 301 10.73 16.46 -9.46
N LEU A 302 10.08 16.46 -8.28
CA LEU A 302 8.65 16.18 -8.17
C LEU A 302 7.82 17.23 -8.91
N LYS A 303 8.19 18.49 -8.81
CA LYS A 303 7.51 19.61 -9.50
C LYS A 303 7.67 19.54 -11.01
N GLU A 304 8.86 19.18 -11.50
CA GLU A 304 9.09 18.94 -12.93
C GLU A 304 8.21 17.82 -13.48
N LEU A 305 8.11 16.71 -12.77
CA LEU A 305 7.39 15.51 -13.21
C LEU A 305 5.87 15.56 -12.95
N HIS A 306 5.48 16.17 -11.84
CA HIS A 306 4.11 16.13 -11.31
C HIS A 306 3.65 17.48 -10.75
N GLY A 307 4.00 18.60 -11.38
CA GLY A 307 3.62 19.95 -10.94
C GLY A 307 2.10 20.17 -10.87
N ASP A 308 1.32 19.42 -11.63
CA ASP A 308 -0.14 19.40 -11.58
C ASP A 308 -0.69 19.01 -10.19
N LEU A 309 0.00 18.15 -9.43
CA LEU A 309 -0.38 17.81 -8.05
C LEU A 309 -0.42 19.05 -7.11
N MET A 310 0.32 20.11 -7.45
CA MET A 310 0.40 21.36 -6.68
C MET A 310 -0.68 22.37 -7.09
N THR A 311 -1.63 22.00 -7.95
CA THR A 311 -2.68 22.89 -8.44
C THR A 311 -4.05 22.45 -7.92
N PRO A 312 -4.88 23.34 -7.34
CA PRO A 312 -6.23 23.02 -6.91
C PRO A 312 -7.14 22.55 -8.05
N GLU A 313 -6.90 23.05 -9.27
CA GLU A 313 -7.64 22.67 -10.47
C GLU A 313 -7.55 21.18 -10.76
N TYR A 314 -6.36 20.60 -10.66
CA TYR A 314 -6.16 19.16 -10.88
C TYR A 314 -7.03 18.32 -9.94
N TRP A 315 -7.05 18.64 -8.66
CA TRP A 315 -7.82 17.92 -7.65
C TRP A 315 -9.33 18.11 -7.81
N ARG A 316 -9.77 19.33 -8.13
CA ARG A 316 -11.19 19.62 -8.43
C ARG A 316 -11.68 18.85 -9.66
N GLN A 317 -10.86 18.75 -10.72
CA GLN A 317 -11.18 17.95 -11.90
C GLN A 317 -11.32 16.46 -11.55
N LEU A 318 -10.40 15.91 -10.75
CA LEU A 318 -10.51 14.53 -10.27
C LEU A 318 -11.77 14.32 -9.42
N GLN A 319 -12.08 15.25 -8.52
CA GLN A 319 -13.31 15.20 -7.73
C GLN A 319 -14.57 15.15 -8.63
N ALA A 320 -14.61 15.97 -9.68
CA ALA A 320 -15.74 15.99 -10.62
C ALA A 320 -15.90 14.63 -11.32
N VAL A 321 -14.79 14.05 -11.80
CA VAL A 321 -14.78 12.73 -12.43
C VAL A 321 -15.26 11.63 -11.46
N CYS A 322 -14.82 11.67 -10.19
CA CYS A 322 -15.26 10.72 -9.17
C CYS A 322 -16.75 10.86 -8.86
N LYS A 323 -17.28 12.10 -8.78
CA LYS A 323 -18.71 12.37 -8.54
C LYS A 323 -19.61 11.89 -9.67
N GLU A 324 -19.14 11.94 -10.91
CA GLU A 324 -19.88 11.40 -12.07
C GLU A 324 -19.91 9.86 -12.10
N GLY A 325 -19.28 9.19 -11.16
CA GLY A 325 -19.18 7.73 -11.13
C GLY A 325 -18.40 7.13 -12.29
N LYS A 326 -17.66 7.96 -13.03
CA LYS A 326 -16.80 7.51 -14.10
C LYS A 326 -15.61 6.76 -13.51
N THR A 327 -15.58 5.47 -13.72
CA THR A 327 -14.42 4.65 -13.38
C THR A 327 -13.36 4.90 -14.45
N ILE A 328 -12.28 5.57 -14.07
CA ILE A 328 -11.11 5.64 -14.95
C ILE A 328 -10.44 4.28 -14.88
N ASN A 329 -10.55 3.49 -15.94
CA ASN A 329 -9.83 2.24 -16.07
C ASN A 329 -8.35 2.56 -16.26
N PHE A 330 -7.59 2.40 -15.20
CA PHE A 330 -6.14 2.49 -15.26
C PHE A 330 -5.59 1.10 -15.61
N THR A 331 -4.99 0.99 -16.78
CA THR A 331 -4.27 -0.23 -17.16
C THR A 331 -2.83 -0.12 -16.68
N PRO A 332 -2.30 -1.13 -15.94
CA PRO A 332 -0.92 -1.13 -15.45
C PRO A 332 0.12 -1.35 -16.54
N TYR A 333 -0.31 -1.44 -17.77
CA TYR A 333 0.53 -1.69 -18.94
C TYR A 333 0.12 -0.77 -20.08
N ASN A 334 1.05 -0.55 -21.01
CA ASN A 334 0.79 0.27 -22.18
C ASN A 334 -0.44 -0.27 -22.95
N PRO A 335 -1.48 0.53 -23.22
CA PRO A 335 -2.69 0.11 -23.92
C PRO A 335 -2.41 -0.52 -25.30
N THR A 336 -1.35 -0.09 -25.98
CA THR A 336 -0.93 -0.67 -27.27
C THR A 336 -0.41 -2.09 -27.16
N LYS A 337 -0.13 -2.56 -25.94
CA LYS A 337 0.31 -3.94 -25.61
C LYS A 337 -0.76 -4.75 -24.89
N SER A 338 -2.01 -4.26 -24.86
CA SER A 338 -3.13 -4.99 -24.28
C SER A 338 -3.61 -6.08 -25.24
N PHE A 339 -3.99 -7.24 -24.67
CA PHE A 339 -4.62 -8.30 -25.44
C PHE A 339 -6.14 -8.06 -25.44
N PHE A 340 -6.72 -7.94 -26.61
CA PHE A 340 -8.18 -7.98 -26.78
C PHE A 340 -8.56 -9.41 -27.19
N TYR A 341 -9.34 -10.09 -26.36
CA TYR A 341 -9.97 -11.34 -26.74
C TYR A 341 -11.25 -11.02 -27.51
N GLU A 342 -11.23 -11.25 -28.82
CA GLU A 342 -12.44 -11.25 -29.63
C GLU A 342 -12.94 -12.70 -29.75
N PRO A 343 -14.12 -13.03 -29.19
CA PRO A 343 -14.69 -14.36 -29.36
C PRO A 343 -14.87 -14.67 -30.84
N GLY A 344 -14.22 -15.73 -31.31
CA GLY A 344 -14.35 -16.22 -32.70
C GLY A 344 -13.20 -15.85 -33.65
N LYS A 345 -12.26 -14.99 -33.29
CA LYS A 345 -11.06 -14.75 -34.11
C LYS A 345 -9.83 -15.49 -33.58
N LYS A 346 -9.31 -16.42 -34.37
CA LYS A 346 -8.09 -17.22 -34.08
C LYS A 346 -6.77 -16.45 -34.26
N LYS A 347 -6.78 -15.12 -34.38
CA LYS A 347 -5.54 -14.33 -34.51
C LYS A 347 -5.16 -13.72 -33.17
N ILE A 348 -4.14 -14.30 -32.55
CA ILE A 348 -3.39 -13.64 -31.49
C ILE A 348 -2.43 -12.69 -32.21
N ALA A 349 -2.74 -11.38 -32.18
CA ALA A 349 -1.80 -10.36 -32.60
C ALA A 349 -0.76 -10.20 -31.51
N TYR A 350 0.46 -10.56 -31.80
CA TYR A 350 1.62 -10.23 -30.98
C TYR A 350 2.07 -8.82 -31.31
N LEU A 351 2.06 -7.95 -30.31
CA LEU A 351 2.72 -6.65 -30.33
C LEU A 351 3.89 -6.64 -29.36
#